data_45fea5a626ca381c609458461008d5c8
#
_entry.id   45fea5a626ca381c609458461008d5c8
#
_cell.length_a   1.000
_cell.length_b   1.000
_cell.length_c   1.000
_cell.angle_alpha   90.00
_cell.angle_beta   90.00
_cell.angle_gamma   90.00
#
_symmetry.space_group_name_H-M   'P 1'
#
loop_
_entity.id
_entity.type
_entity.pdbx_description
1 polymer ?
#
loop_
_entity_poly.entity_id
_entity_poly.type
_entity_poly.pdbx_seq_one_letter_code
_entity_poly.pdbx_strand_id
1 'polypeptide(L)'
;MSEPYLKPVSAEHPVEIGRPKRVILVDESALYAESWRAVLACRYGPAVSFEFYRDPIAALDALGPDVSLLLVDLELPLFGGRKLFELAKGRGVACRRIVILSSRPAEDLHQLFPDGSCLAVINKTESNQQNAFLMILDSIVKRH
;
A
#
# COMPACT_ATOMS: atom_id res chain seq x y z
N MET A 1 9.33 39.61 -6.75
CA MET A 1 9.39 39.44 -6.69
C MET A 1 9.25 38.89 -6.58
N SER A 2 9.49 38.86 -6.41
CA SER A 2 9.49 38.33 -6.30
C SER A 2 9.54 37.64 -6.03
N GLU A 3 9.78 37.37 -5.86
CA GLU A 3 9.85 36.80 -5.64
C GLU A 3 10.03 36.25 -5.14
N PRO A 4 10.16 36.71 -4.84
CA PRO A 4 10.30 36.00 -4.42
C PRO A 4 10.05 35.24 -4.08
N TYR A 5 9.92 35.26 -4.17
CA TYR A 5 9.60 34.50 -4.14
C TYR A 5 9.62 33.53 -3.98
N LEU A 6 9.76 33.43 -4.03
CA LEU A 6 9.69 32.54 -4.11
C LEU A 6 10.01 31.64 -3.92
N LYS A 7 10.32 31.53 -3.71
CA LYS A 7 10.57 30.70 -3.65
C LYS A 7 10.79 29.89 -3.30
N PRO A 8 10.96 29.98 -2.99
CA PRO A 8 11.17 29.08 -2.76
C PRO A 8 11.09 28.16 -2.57
N VAL A 9 11.03 28.12 -2.51
CA VAL A 9 11.03 27.44 -2.55
C VAL A 9 10.92 26.57 -2.54
N SER A 10 10.91 26.65 -2.39
CA SER A 10 10.82 26.06 -2.58
C SER A 10 10.78 25.33 -2.86
N ALA A 11 10.90 25.44 -2.79
CA ALA A 11 10.91 24.96 -3.23
C ALA A 11 11.06 24.14 -3.60
N GLU A 12 11.30 24.28 -3.41
CA GLU A 12 11.69 23.72 -3.87
C GLU A 12 11.70 22.62 -3.99
N HIS A 13 11.64 22.15 -3.90
CA HIS A 13 11.62 21.15 -4.13
C HIS A 13 10.71 20.54 -4.15
N PRO A 14 10.45 20.69 -3.95
CA PRO A 14 9.06 20.32 -3.82
C PRO A 14 8.46 19.66 -5.00
N VAL A 15 9.04 19.78 -6.01
CA VAL A 15 8.48 19.25 -7.23
C VAL A 15 8.31 17.77 -7.21
N GLU A 16 9.34 17.09 -6.85
CA GLU A 16 9.25 15.64 -6.79
C GLU A 16 8.35 15.20 -5.69
N ILE A 17 8.12 16.05 -4.73
CA ILE A 17 7.15 15.72 -3.71
C ILE A 17 5.75 16.02 -4.19
N GLY A 18 5.61 16.60 -5.36
CA GLY A 18 4.30 16.89 -5.91
C GLY A 18 3.47 15.65 -6.17
N ARG A 19 4.12 14.51 -6.38
CA ARG A 19 3.39 13.28 -6.63
C ARG A 19 3.41 12.40 -5.40
N PRO A 20 2.29 12.30 -4.68
CA PRO A 20 2.23 11.39 -3.54
C PRO A 20 2.31 9.94 -4.00
N LYS A 21 2.89 9.12 -3.15
CA LYS A 21 2.90 7.69 -3.37
C LYS A 21 1.48 7.16 -3.15
N ARG A 22 0.96 6.39 -4.11
CA ARG A 22 -0.38 5.83 -3.99
C ARG A 22 -0.32 4.51 -3.25
N VAL A 23 -0.96 4.47 -2.10
CA VAL A 23 -1.09 3.27 -1.28
C VAL A 23 -2.55 2.88 -1.27
N ILE A 24 -2.85 1.67 -1.71
CA ILE A 24 -4.22 1.16 -1.80
C ILE A 24 -4.37 -0.02 -0.85
N LEU A 25 -5.43 -0.01 -0.06
CA LEU A 25 -5.81 -1.12 0.80
C LEU A 25 -7.13 -1.70 0.33
N VAL A 26 -7.18 -2.99 0.10
CA VAL A 26 -8.41 -3.71 -0.20
C VAL A 26 -8.67 -4.69 0.93
N ASP A 27 -9.71 -4.41 1.73
CA ASP A 27 -10.00 -5.14 2.97
C ASP A 27 -11.45 -4.88 3.32
N GLU A 28 -12.12 -5.85 3.94
CA GLU A 28 -13.51 -5.61 4.31
C GLU A 28 -13.67 -4.80 5.59
N SER A 29 -12.61 -4.65 6.40
CA SER A 29 -12.69 -3.96 7.68
C SER A 29 -12.42 -2.47 7.54
N ALA A 30 -13.46 -1.66 7.75
CA ALA A 30 -13.30 -0.21 7.76
C ALA A 30 -12.45 0.24 8.95
N LEU A 31 -12.54 -0.44 10.09
CA LEU A 31 -11.72 -0.11 11.26
C LEU A 31 -10.25 -0.33 10.98
N TYR A 32 -9.91 -1.42 10.32
CA TYR A 32 -8.53 -1.69 9.96
C TYR A 32 -8.01 -0.63 9.00
N ALA A 33 -8.85 -0.22 8.05
CA ALA A 33 -8.48 0.84 7.10
C ALA A 33 -8.25 2.17 7.81
N GLU A 34 -9.09 2.50 8.80
CA GLU A 34 -8.91 3.75 9.54
C GLU A 34 -7.62 3.76 10.35
N SER A 35 -7.22 2.61 10.89
CA SER A 35 -5.94 2.53 11.60
C SER A 35 -4.78 2.78 10.64
N TRP A 36 -4.83 2.23 9.42
CA TRP A 36 -3.81 2.50 8.41
C TRP A 36 -3.81 3.96 7.99
N ARG A 37 -5.00 4.53 7.78
CA ARG A 37 -5.11 5.93 7.38
C ARG A 37 -4.44 6.84 8.41
N ALA A 38 -4.73 6.59 9.68
CA ALA A 38 -4.16 7.41 10.76
C ALA A 38 -2.63 7.28 10.82
N VAL A 39 -2.12 6.05 10.72
CA VAL A 39 -0.68 5.83 10.76
C VAL A 39 0.02 6.51 9.60
N LEU A 40 -0.51 6.36 8.39
CA LEU A 40 0.10 6.93 7.20
C LEU A 40 0.04 8.44 7.20
N ALA A 41 -1.08 9.01 7.64
CA ALA A 41 -1.22 10.47 7.72
C ALA A 41 -0.23 11.06 8.73
N CYS A 42 -0.10 10.42 9.89
CA CYS A 42 0.82 10.88 10.93
C CYS A 42 2.28 10.75 10.49
N ARG A 43 2.60 9.67 9.80
CA ARG A 43 3.98 9.34 9.48
C ARG A 43 4.48 10.06 8.23
N TYR A 44 3.62 10.22 7.24
CA TYR A 44 4.04 10.73 5.93
C TYR A 44 3.31 11.98 5.45
N GLY A 45 2.17 12.30 6.06
CA GLY A 45 1.41 13.48 5.64
C GLY A 45 1.05 13.42 4.16
N PRO A 46 1.27 14.53 3.43
CA PRO A 46 0.88 14.59 2.03
C PRO A 46 1.75 13.76 1.08
N ALA A 47 2.83 13.15 1.58
CA ALA A 47 3.69 12.33 0.73
C ALA A 47 3.04 11.00 0.32
N VAL A 48 1.96 10.61 1.00
CA VAL A 48 1.23 9.38 0.72
C VAL A 48 -0.24 9.70 0.49
N SER A 49 -0.78 9.14 -0.59
CA SER A 49 -2.22 9.17 -0.87
C SER A 49 -2.75 7.79 -0.54
N PHE A 50 -3.68 7.72 0.40
CA PHE A 50 -4.24 6.45 0.85
C PHE A 50 -5.65 6.26 0.32
N GLU A 51 -5.88 5.11 -0.35
CA GLU A 51 -7.18 4.75 -0.91
C GLU A 51 -7.62 3.43 -0.31
N PHE A 52 -8.88 3.36 0.08
CA PHE A 52 -9.44 2.16 0.69
C PHE A 52 -10.63 1.67 -0.11
N TYR A 53 -10.67 0.37 -0.39
CA TYR A 53 -11.78 -0.27 -1.08
C TYR A 53 -12.20 -1.51 -0.30
N ARG A 54 -13.49 -1.62 -0.01
CA ARG A 54 -14.07 -2.82 0.58
C ARG A 54 -14.43 -3.85 -0.49
N ASP A 55 -14.78 -3.35 -1.67
CA ASP A 55 -15.20 -4.18 -2.79
C ASP A 55 -14.03 -4.38 -3.74
N PRO A 56 -13.56 -5.62 -3.90
CA PRO A 56 -12.43 -5.87 -4.79
C PRO A 56 -12.72 -5.52 -6.26
N ILE A 57 -13.99 -5.56 -6.67
CA ILE A 57 -14.35 -5.18 -8.03
C ILE A 57 -14.14 -3.69 -8.23
N ALA A 58 -14.58 -2.88 -7.25
CA ALA A 58 -14.35 -1.43 -7.31
C ALA A 58 -12.87 -1.10 -7.31
N ALA A 59 -12.07 -1.88 -6.57
CA ALA A 59 -10.64 -1.66 -6.50
C ALA A 59 -9.95 -1.85 -7.85
N LEU A 60 -10.44 -2.78 -8.67
CA LEU A 60 -9.80 -3.08 -9.95
C LEU A 60 -9.64 -1.86 -10.84
N ASP A 61 -10.62 -0.98 -10.85
CA ASP A 61 -10.55 0.23 -11.69
C ASP A 61 -9.46 1.20 -11.24
N ALA A 62 -9.04 1.09 -9.99
CA ALA A 62 -8.00 1.96 -9.43
C ALA A 62 -6.59 1.40 -9.62
N LEU A 63 -6.45 0.15 -10.04
CA LEU A 63 -5.17 -0.51 -10.12
C LEU A 63 -4.47 -0.26 -11.46
N GLY A 64 -3.19 0.03 -11.38
CA GLY A 64 -2.36 0.27 -12.54
C GLY A 64 -0.90 0.36 -12.13
N PRO A 65 0.00 0.59 -13.10
CA PRO A 65 1.45 0.62 -12.80
C PRO A 65 1.86 1.80 -11.93
N ASP A 66 0.99 2.79 -11.74
CA ASP A 66 1.27 3.95 -10.88
C ASP A 66 0.99 3.69 -9.40
N VAL A 67 0.46 2.52 -9.05
CA VAL A 67 0.26 2.16 -7.65
C VAL A 67 1.61 1.88 -7.01
N SER A 68 1.93 2.62 -5.94
CA SER A 68 3.20 2.46 -5.24
C SER A 68 3.17 1.25 -4.31
N LEU A 69 2.03 0.96 -3.72
CA LEU A 69 1.87 -0.16 -2.81
C LEU A 69 0.42 -0.60 -2.77
N LEU A 70 0.19 -1.90 -2.89
CA LEU A 70 -1.14 -2.50 -2.80
C LEU A 70 -1.15 -3.49 -1.64
N LEU A 71 -2.07 -3.26 -0.69
CA LEU A 71 -2.28 -4.13 0.46
C LEU A 71 -3.58 -4.90 0.22
N VAL A 72 -3.51 -6.22 0.21
CA VAL A 72 -4.65 -7.07 -0.13
C VAL A 72 -4.94 -8.04 1.00
N ASP A 73 -6.16 -7.98 1.52
CA ASP A 73 -6.65 -8.96 2.49
C ASP A 73 -6.88 -10.29 1.77
N LEU A 74 -6.20 -11.33 2.23
CA LEU A 74 -6.32 -12.66 1.62
C LEU A 74 -7.74 -13.21 1.78
N GLU A 75 -8.41 -12.85 2.88
CA GLU A 75 -9.75 -13.34 3.20
C GLU A 75 -10.87 -12.44 2.68
N LEU A 76 -10.63 -11.74 1.57
CA LEU A 76 -11.70 -10.92 0.97
C LEU A 76 -12.90 -11.78 0.62
N PRO A 77 -14.11 -11.24 0.83
CA PRO A 77 -15.33 -11.92 0.36
C PRO A 77 -15.37 -11.94 -1.17
N LEU A 78 -16.33 -12.64 -1.71
CA LEU A 78 -16.55 -12.79 -3.14
C LEU A 78 -15.43 -13.65 -3.76
N PHE A 79 -14.49 -13.08 -4.48
CA PHE A 79 -13.50 -13.90 -5.17
C PHE A 79 -12.14 -14.00 -4.45
N GLY A 80 -12.05 -13.41 -3.25
CA GLY A 80 -10.86 -13.58 -2.42
C GLY A 80 -9.66 -12.76 -2.84
N GLY A 81 -8.72 -12.64 -1.88
CA GLY A 81 -7.52 -11.83 -2.09
C GLY A 81 -6.55 -12.44 -3.10
N ARG A 82 -6.50 -13.77 -3.20
CA ARG A 82 -5.63 -14.44 -4.16
C ARG A 82 -6.01 -14.07 -5.59
N LYS A 83 -7.31 -14.06 -5.88
CA LYS A 83 -7.77 -13.66 -7.20
C LYS A 83 -7.44 -12.20 -7.49
N LEU A 84 -7.66 -11.34 -6.50
CA LEU A 84 -7.33 -9.93 -6.68
C LEU A 84 -5.83 -9.74 -6.91
N PHE A 85 -5.00 -10.49 -6.23
CA PHE A 85 -3.55 -10.46 -6.42
C PHE A 85 -3.19 -10.74 -7.88
N GLU A 86 -3.78 -11.80 -8.46
CA GLU A 86 -3.50 -12.15 -9.85
C GLU A 86 -4.02 -11.08 -10.81
N LEU A 87 -5.22 -10.56 -10.56
CA LEU A 87 -5.78 -9.51 -11.40
C LEU A 87 -4.97 -8.22 -11.32
N ALA A 88 -4.45 -7.89 -10.14
CA ALA A 88 -3.63 -6.70 -9.97
C ALA A 88 -2.36 -6.77 -10.80
N LYS A 89 -1.72 -7.93 -10.84
CA LYS A 89 -0.55 -8.11 -11.69
C LYS A 89 -0.91 -7.92 -13.16
N GLY A 90 -2.07 -8.41 -13.56
CA GLY A 90 -2.55 -8.21 -14.93
C GLY A 90 -2.84 -6.76 -15.26
N ARG A 91 -3.09 -5.93 -14.25
CA ARG A 91 -3.30 -4.49 -14.41
C ARG A 91 -2.00 -3.68 -14.35
N GLY A 92 -0.86 -4.35 -14.21
CA GLY A 92 0.43 -3.69 -14.23
C GLY A 92 1.01 -3.37 -12.86
N VAL A 93 0.40 -3.84 -11.77
CA VAL A 93 0.97 -3.68 -10.44
C VAL A 93 2.06 -4.74 -10.26
N ALA A 94 3.30 -4.30 -10.09
CA ALA A 94 4.41 -5.23 -9.93
C ALA A 94 4.25 -6.05 -8.65
N CYS A 95 4.60 -7.33 -8.69
CA CYS A 95 4.44 -8.19 -7.53
C CYS A 95 5.24 -7.69 -6.32
N ARG A 96 6.37 -7.04 -6.56
CA ARG A 96 7.18 -6.46 -5.48
C ARG A 96 6.55 -5.22 -4.84
N ARG A 97 5.37 -4.84 -5.28
CA ARG A 97 4.60 -3.73 -4.70
C ARG A 97 3.31 -4.20 -4.07
N ILE A 98 3.14 -5.51 -3.93
CA ILE A 98 1.92 -6.09 -3.36
C ILE A 98 2.25 -6.75 -2.03
N VAL A 99 1.47 -6.42 -1.02
CA VAL A 99 1.56 -7.01 0.32
C VAL A 99 0.28 -7.77 0.58
N ILE A 100 0.42 -9.00 1.04
CA ILE A 100 -0.71 -9.85 1.42
C ILE A 100 -0.93 -9.72 2.92
N LEU A 101 -2.17 -9.47 3.31
CA LEU A 101 -2.59 -9.37 4.69
C LEU A 101 -3.46 -10.56 5.03
N SER A 102 -3.27 -11.16 6.20
CA SER A 102 -4.06 -12.31 6.61
C SER A 102 -4.00 -12.49 8.11
N SER A 103 -4.98 -13.18 8.67
CA SER A 103 -4.92 -13.63 10.07
C SER A 103 -4.49 -15.09 10.19
N ARG A 104 -4.13 -15.71 9.09
CA ARG A 104 -3.65 -17.11 9.09
C ARG A 104 -2.23 -17.20 9.61
N PRO A 105 -1.83 -18.38 10.10
CA PRO A 105 -0.44 -18.60 10.51
C PRO A 105 0.55 -18.39 9.37
N ALA A 106 1.76 -17.96 9.73
CA ALA A 106 2.78 -17.63 8.75
C ALA A 106 3.13 -18.80 7.82
N GLU A 107 3.17 -20.02 8.35
CA GLU A 107 3.55 -21.15 7.50
C GLU A 107 2.50 -21.43 6.40
N ASP A 108 1.22 -21.20 6.67
CA ASP A 108 0.19 -21.35 5.65
C ASP A 108 0.39 -20.32 4.54
N LEU A 109 0.74 -19.11 4.94
CA LEU A 109 0.94 -18.01 4.00
C LEU A 109 2.17 -18.23 3.12
N HIS A 110 3.22 -18.81 3.68
CA HIS A 110 4.42 -19.11 2.91
C HIS A 110 4.18 -20.18 1.85
N GLN A 111 3.25 -21.09 2.10
CA GLN A 111 2.89 -22.09 1.09
C GLN A 111 2.11 -21.45 -0.06
N LEU A 112 1.21 -20.52 0.26
CA LEU A 112 0.40 -19.84 -0.75
C LEU A 112 1.20 -18.80 -1.51
N PHE A 113 2.13 -18.15 -0.85
CA PHE A 113 2.94 -17.07 -1.42
C PHE A 113 4.41 -17.32 -1.11
N PRO A 114 5.08 -18.16 -1.90
CA PRO A 114 6.51 -18.41 -1.70
C PRO A 114 7.33 -17.11 -1.84
N ASP A 115 8.53 -17.15 -1.32
CA ASP A 115 9.44 -16.01 -1.40
C ASP A 115 9.55 -15.50 -2.83
N GLY A 116 9.45 -14.20 -2.99
CA GLY A 116 9.56 -13.54 -4.28
C GLY A 116 8.24 -13.39 -5.03
N SER A 117 7.15 -14.02 -4.56
CA SER A 117 5.86 -13.88 -5.25
C SER A 117 5.18 -12.55 -4.96
N CYS A 118 5.50 -11.93 -3.82
CA CYS A 118 4.99 -10.60 -3.46
C CYS A 118 6.02 -9.90 -2.58
N LEU A 119 5.75 -8.64 -2.24
CA LEU A 119 6.68 -7.86 -1.42
C LEU A 119 6.79 -8.43 -0.01
N ALA A 120 5.65 -8.72 0.60
CA ALA A 120 5.60 -9.22 1.97
C ALA A 120 4.25 -9.86 2.25
N VAL A 121 4.24 -10.70 3.29
CA VAL A 121 3.02 -11.28 3.83
C VAL A 121 2.97 -10.88 5.30
N ILE A 122 1.87 -10.27 5.72
CA ILE A 122 1.74 -9.73 7.08
C ILE A 122 0.58 -10.39 7.78
N ASN A 123 0.83 -10.88 8.99
CA ASN A 123 -0.22 -11.37 9.85
C ASN A 123 -0.84 -10.18 10.59
N LYS A 124 -2.13 -9.94 10.38
CA LYS A 124 -2.84 -8.78 10.94
C LYS A 124 -2.90 -8.79 12.46
N THR A 125 -2.74 -9.97 13.07
CA THR A 125 -2.86 -10.12 14.53
C THR A 125 -1.53 -9.91 15.24
N GLU A 126 -0.43 -9.70 14.52
CA GLU A 126 0.90 -9.54 15.11
C GLU A 126 1.42 -8.13 14.82
N SER A 127 1.38 -7.28 15.83
CA SER A 127 1.78 -5.88 15.67
C SER A 127 3.24 -5.71 15.28
N ASN A 128 4.12 -6.63 15.71
CA ASN A 128 5.52 -6.53 15.35
C ASN A 128 5.76 -6.70 13.84
N GLN A 129 4.91 -7.47 13.15
CA GLN A 129 5.01 -7.60 11.70
C GLN A 129 4.61 -6.31 11.01
N GLN A 130 3.60 -5.63 11.52
CA GLN A 130 3.20 -4.33 10.99
C GLN A 130 4.32 -3.31 11.16
N ASN A 131 4.96 -3.29 12.33
CA ASN A 131 6.07 -2.38 12.58
C ASN A 131 7.24 -2.65 11.64
N ALA A 132 7.56 -3.92 11.40
CA ALA A 132 8.62 -4.28 10.46
C ALA A 132 8.27 -3.80 9.04
N PHE A 133 7.00 -3.94 8.66
CA PHE A 133 6.56 -3.49 7.36
C PHE A 133 6.66 -1.97 7.22
N LEU A 134 6.41 -1.22 8.29
CA LEU A 134 6.53 0.24 8.23
C LEU A 134 7.95 0.67 7.88
N MET A 135 8.96 -0.11 8.26
CA MET A 135 10.33 0.18 7.87
C MET A 135 10.52 0.00 6.35
N ILE A 136 9.88 -1.04 5.79
CA ILE A 136 9.91 -1.25 4.34
C ILE A 136 9.20 -0.09 3.65
N LEU A 137 8.06 0.30 4.17
CA LEU A 137 7.28 1.40 3.62
C LEU A 137 8.06 2.71 3.66
N ASP A 138 8.81 2.96 4.72
CA ASP A 138 9.67 4.13 4.79
C ASP A 138 10.61 4.20 3.59
N SER A 139 11.21 3.08 3.22
CA SER A 139 12.15 3.08 2.11
C SER A 139 11.45 3.34 0.78
N ILE A 140 10.21 2.89 0.63
CA ILE A 140 9.43 3.13 -0.58
C ILE A 140 9.03 4.60 -0.68
N VAL A 141 8.51 5.16 0.40
CA VAL A 141 8.03 6.54 0.41
C VAL A 141 9.16 7.54 0.25
N LYS A 142 10.31 7.27 0.87
CA LYS A 142 11.44 8.19 0.82
C LYS A 142 12.29 8.04 -0.44
N ARG A 143 11.99 7.05 -1.27
CA ARG A 143 12.71 6.84 -2.52
C ARG A 143 12.14 7.77 -3.58
N HIS A 144 13.00 8.37 -4.36
CA HIS A 144 12.59 9.32 -5.40
C HIS A 144 12.56 8.74 -6.78
#